data_b94da217a79707a081851d6f0f63ad3b
#
_entry.id   b94da217a79707a081851d6f0f63ad3b
#
_cell.length_a   1.000
_cell.length_b   1.000
_cell.length_c   1.000
_cell.angle_alpha   90.00
_cell.angle_beta   90.00
_cell.angle_gamma   90.00
#
_symmetry.space_group_name_H-M   'P 1'
#
loop_
_entity.id
_entity.type
_entity.pdbx_description
1 polymer ?
#
loop_
_entity_poly.entity_id
_entity_poly.type
_entity_poly.pdbx_seq_one_letter_code
_entity_poly.pdbx_strand_id
1 'polypeptide(L)'
;MILAAIAMFLGFSRSSELVVVRAAGRSGLRFLLAPVIVSLLIGSLAVAVLNPLAAATSKAYETRYAGYAQGAERVLSVSESGLWLRQGGDGLQTVVHAVRANGDGTVLFGVTFLSFDENGLPRERVEAETARLVPGAWDLETVKIWPLDQQNPEVGARTLERTSIASDLTAAAIRDSFGRPSAIPVWELPRYI
;
A
#
# COMPACT_ATOMS: atom_id res chain seq x y z
N MET A 1 18.26 3.63 -24.32
CA MET A 1 17.93 4.74 -25.23
C MET A 1 19.07 5.75 -25.39
N ILE A 2 19.64 6.30 -24.31
CA ILE A 2 20.75 7.29 -24.39
C ILE A 2 21.95 6.73 -25.16
N LEU A 3 22.43 5.53 -24.84
CA LEU A 3 23.55 4.89 -25.52
C LEU A 3 23.27 4.65 -27.02
N ALA A 4 22.03 4.26 -27.37
CA ALA A 4 21.64 4.07 -28.76
C ALA A 4 21.66 5.39 -29.55
N ALA A 5 21.18 6.47 -28.94
CA ALA A 5 21.25 7.82 -29.55
C ALA A 5 22.70 8.28 -29.76
N ILE A 6 23.56 8.09 -28.74
CA ILE A 6 25.00 8.42 -28.84
C ILE A 6 25.66 7.61 -29.97
N ALA A 7 25.43 6.30 -30.03
CA ALA A 7 26.00 5.43 -31.05
C ALA A 7 25.54 5.84 -32.46
N MET A 8 24.26 6.19 -32.63
CA MET A 8 23.71 6.69 -33.90
C MET A 8 24.37 7.98 -34.33
N PHE A 9 24.48 8.96 -33.44
CA PHE A 9 25.13 10.24 -33.77
C PHE A 9 26.64 10.11 -34.04
N LEU A 10 27.35 9.24 -33.33
CA LEU A 10 28.74 8.92 -33.63
C LEU A 10 28.89 8.26 -35.02
N GLY A 11 27.93 7.37 -35.39
CA GLY A 11 27.89 6.79 -36.74
C GLY A 11 27.77 7.86 -37.83
N PHE A 12 26.78 8.75 -37.71
CA PHE A 12 26.57 9.86 -38.65
C PHE A 12 27.73 10.87 -38.69
N SER A 13 28.40 11.07 -37.55
CA SER A 13 29.60 11.92 -37.50
C SER A 13 30.79 11.31 -38.25
N ARG A 14 30.95 9.97 -38.11
CA ARG A 14 32.06 9.24 -38.78
C ARG A 14 31.83 9.09 -40.28
N SER A 15 30.60 8.93 -40.74
CA SER A 15 30.26 8.82 -42.18
C SER A 15 30.20 10.18 -42.91
N SER A 16 30.46 11.29 -42.24
CA SER A 16 30.36 12.66 -42.77
C SER A 16 28.95 13.03 -43.29
N GLU A 17 27.93 12.23 -43.02
CA GLU A 17 26.55 12.45 -43.47
C GLU A 17 25.96 13.73 -42.86
N LEU A 18 26.35 14.08 -41.65
CA LEU A 18 25.98 15.35 -41.01
C LEU A 18 26.45 16.59 -41.82
N VAL A 19 27.60 16.51 -42.45
CA VAL A 19 28.14 17.60 -43.31
C VAL A 19 27.30 17.75 -44.57
N VAL A 20 26.93 16.63 -45.20
CA VAL A 20 26.09 16.60 -46.40
C VAL A 20 24.71 17.17 -46.13
N VAL A 21 24.09 16.78 -45.00
CA VAL A 21 22.75 17.27 -44.58
C VAL A 21 22.78 18.79 -44.32
N ARG A 22 23.85 19.31 -43.70
CA ARG A 22 24.03 20.73 -43.48
C ARG A 22 24.31 21.50 -44.80
N ALA A 23 25.08 20.93 -45.69
CA ALA A 23 25.35 21.52 -47.00
C ALA A 23 24.06 21.60 -47.87
N ALA A 24 23.12 20.67 -47.69
CA ALA A 24 21.80 20.67 -48.30
C ALA A 24 20.81 21.69 -47.68
N GLY A 25 21.27 22.57 -46.77
CA GLY A 25 20.49 23.67 -46.21
C GLY A 25 19.43 23.21 -45.17
N ARG A 26 19.45 21.94 -44.74
CA ARG A 26 18.53 21.46 -43.69
C ARG A 26 18.97 21.85 -42.30
N SER A 27 18.05 22.41 -41.50
CA SER A 27 18.35 22.78 -40.12
C SER A 27 18.64 21.54 -39.27
N GLY A 28 19.66 21.60 -38.41
CA GLY A 28 20.02 20.51 -37.48
C GLY A 28 18.87 20.09 -36.54
N LEU A 29 17.98 21.04 -36.21
CA LEU A 29 16.77 20.76 -35.41
C LEU A 29 15.80 19.81 -36.11
N ARG A 30 15.60 19.94 -37.43
CA ARG A 30 14.74 19.02 -38.20
C ARG A 30 15.32 17.61 -38.28
N PHE A 31 16.65 17.50 -38.29
CA PHE A 31 17.32 16.20 -38.25
C PHE A 31 17.12 15.48 -36.89
N LEU A 32 17.13 16.25 -35.82
CA LEU A 32 16.89 15.71 -34.45
C LEU A 32 15.44 15.29 -34.23
N LEU A 33 14.49 15.82 -34.98
CA LEU A 33 13.05 15.62 -34.76
C LEU A 33 12.67 14.15 -34.98
N ALA A 34 13.21 13.47 -35.98
CA ALA A 34 12.93 12.05 -36.26
C ALA A 34 13.32 11.10 -35.09
N PRO A 35 14.59 11.13 -34.60
CA PRO A 35 14.94 10.28 -33.45
C PRO A 35 14.20 10.63 -32.16
N VAL A 36 13.83 11.90 -31.95
CA VAL A 36 13.01 12.31 -30.80
C VAL A 36 11.60 11.72 -30.89
N ILE A 37 10.94 11.80 -32.03
CA ILE A 37 9.62 11.21 -32.23
C ILE A 37 9.66 9.69 -32.03
N VAL A 38 10.63 9.01 -32.63
CA VAL A 38 10.80 7.57 -32.48
C VAL A 38 11.03 7.17 -31.02
N SER A 39 11.89 7.92 -30.31
CA SER A 39 12.15 7.67 -28.88
C SER A 39 10.89 7.87 -28.04
N LEU A 40 10.09 8.88 -28.34
CA LEU A 40 8.85 9.18 -27.63
C LEU A 40 7.78 8.10 -27.88
N LEU A 41 7.67 7.62 -29.12
CA LEU A 41 6.76 6.51 -29.47
C LEU A 41 7.16 5.20 -28.78
N ILE A 42 8.44 4.85 -28.81
CA ILE A 42 8.94 3.64 -28.16
C ILE A 42 8.81 3.75 -26.62
N GLY A 43 9.10 4.93 -26.05
CA GLY A 43 8.96 5.17 -24.62
C GLY A 43 7.52 5.09 -24.16
N SER A 44 6.58 5.70 -24.88
CA SER A 44 5.14 5.62 -24.55
C SER A 44 4.60 4.19 -24.71
N LEU A 45 4.99 3.49 -25.78
CA LEU A 45 4.63 2.07 -25.96
C LEU A 45 5.17 1.20 -24.84
N ALA A 46 6.44 1.40 -24.45
CA ALA A 46 7.04 0.65 -23.35
C ALA A 46 6.29 0.87 -22.04
N VAL A 47 5.95 2.11 -21.69
CA VAL A 47 5.15 2.42 -20.49
C VAL A 47 3.76 1.81 -20.59
N ALA A 48 3.08 1.94 -21.73
CA ALA A 48 1.73 1.43 -21.93
C ALA A 48 1.64 -0.10 -21.84
N VAL A 49 2.67 -0.84 -22.26
CA VAL A 49 2.68 -2.30 -22.29
C VAL A 49 3.37 -2.90 -21.07
N LEU A 50 4.57 -2.40 -20.70
CA LEU A 50 5.36 -3.01 -19.63
C LEU A 50 4.79 -2.70 -18.24
N ASN A 51 4.19 -1.53 -18.05
CA ASN A 51 3.64 -1.17 -16.75
C ASN A 51 2.45 -2.06 -16.34
N PRO A 52 1.40 -2.29 -17.17
CA PRO A 52 0.32 -3.21 -16.80
C PRO A 52 0.80 -4.66 -16.72
N LEU A 53 1.77 -5.07 -17.56
CA LEU A 53 2.34 -6.40 -17.51
C LEU A 53 3.09 -6.62 -16.19
N ALA A 54 3.90 -5.65 -15.74
CA ALA A 54 4.60 -5.70 -14.47
C ALA A 54 3.60 -5.75 -13.30
N ALA A 55 2.57 -4.91 -13.31
CA ALA A 55 1.54 -4.91 -12.27
C ALA A 55 0.77 -6.24 -12.21
N ALA A 56 0.38 -6.80 -13.35
CA ALA A 56 -0.30 -8.09 -13.43
C ALA A 56 0.60 -9.25 -12.98
N THR A 57 1.88 -9.22 -13.36
CA THR A 57 2.85 -10.27 -12.99
C THR A 57 3.17 -10.22 -11.50
N SER A 58 3.37 -9.04 -10.92
CA SER A 58 3.58 -8.87 -9.47
C SER A 58 2.38 -9.38 -8.68
N LYS A 59 1.15 -9.03 -9.11
CA LYS A 59 -0.07 -9.51 -8.47
C LYS A 59 -0.22 -11.04 -8.57
N ALA A 60 0.07 -11.63 -9.73
CA ALA A 60 0.02 -13.07 -9.93
C ALA A 60 1.10 -13.80 -9.10
N TYR A 61 2.30 -13.23 -9.00
CA TYR A 61 3.38 -13.74 -8.16
C TYR A 61 3.00 -13.70 -6.68
N GLU A 62 2.51 -12.58 -6.17
CA GLU A 62 2.09 -12.43 -4.78
C GLU A 62 0.97 -13.43 -4.43
N THR A 63 0.00 -13.63 -5.33
CA THR A 63 -1.09 -14.58 -5.11
C THR A 63 -0.58 -16.02 -5.04
N ARG A 64 0.36 -16.39 -5.90
CA ARG A 64 0.94 -17.75 -5.93
C ARG A 64 1.92 -17.99 -4.79
N TYR A 65 2.79 -17.01 -4.50
CA TYR A 65 3.75 -17.10 -3.40
C TYR A 65 3.06 -17.17 -2.04
N ALA A 66 1.99 -16.40 -1.83
CA ALA A 66 1.15 -16.51 -0.65
C ALA A 66 0.50 -17.91 -0.50
N GLY A 67 0.20 -18.58 -1.62
CA GLY A 67 -0.31 -19.97 -1.62
C GLY A 67 0.74 -21.02 -1.25
N TYR A 68 2.02 -20.80 -1.56
CA TYR A 68 3.11 -21.74 -1.26
C TYR A 68 3.75 -21.51 0.10
N ALA A 69 3.80 -20.26 0.58
CA ALA A 69 4.42 -19.91 1.87
C ALA A 69 3.53 -20.23 3.08
N GLN A 70 2.25 -20.52 2.87
CA GLN A 70 1.29 -20.73 3.94
C GLN A 70 0.35 -21.90 3.63
N GLY A 71 0.69 -23.07 4.13
CA GLY A 71 -0.33 -24.06 4.46
C GLY A 71 -1.19 -23.48 5.58
N ALA A 72 -2.49 -23.26 5.28
CA ALA A 72 -3.55 -22.77 6.17
C ALA A 72 -3.46 -21.27 6.56
N GLU A 73 -4.55 -20.55 6.25
CA GLU A 73 -4.88 -19.19 6.63
C GLU A 73 -3.88 -18.08 6.22
N ARG A 74 -4.27 -17.34 5.17
CA ARG A 74 -3.58 -16.14 4.69
C ARG A 74 -3.60 -15.07 5.77
N VAL A 75 -2.57 -15.05 6.58
CA VAL A 75 -2.33 -13.98 7.54
C VAL A 75 -1.38 -12.98 6.89
N LEU A 76 -1.86 -11.78 6.55
CA LEU A 76 -1.00 -10.70 6.12
C LEU A 76 -0.23 -10.17 7.33
N SER A 77 1.08 -10.38 7.32
CA SER A 77 2.00 -9.63 8.14
C SER A 77 2.33 -8.33 7.40
N VAL A 78 1.82 -7.21 7.83
CA VAL A 78 2.01 -5.91 7.14
C VAL A 78 3.36 -5.28 7.48
N SER A 79 3.99 -5.69 8.56
CA SER A 79 5.39 -5.36 8.90
C SER A 79 5.92 -6.37 9.92
N GLU A 80 7.24 -6.35 10.16
CA GLU A 80 7.87 -7.11 11.26
C GLU A 80 7.28 -6.75 12.63
N SER A 81 6.62 -5.60 12.77
CA SER A 81 6.01 -5.08 14.00
C SER A 81 4.49 -5.27 14.09
N GLY A 82 3.82 -5.94 13.11
CA GLY A 82 2.38 -6.13 13.08
C GLY A 82 1.61 -5.04 12.32
N LEU A 83 0.30 -5.04 12.47
CA LEU A 83 -0.63 -4.12 11.83
C LEU A 83 -1.01 -2.99 12.79
N TRP A 84 -0.93 -1.76 12.34
CA TRP A 84 -1.38 -0.59 13.06
C TRP A 84 -2.52 0.10 12.31
N LEU A 85 -3.63 0.31 13.00
CA LEU A 85 -4.79 1.05 12.50
C LEU A 85 -5.11 2.19 13.47
N ARG A 86 -5.61 3.30 12.94
CA ARG A 86 -6.16 4.39 13.74
C ARG A 86 -7.59 4.62 13.31
N GLN A 87 -8.50 4.60 14.25
CA GLN A 87 -9.89 4.95 14.05
C GLN A 87 -10.28 6.12 14.97
N GLY A 88 -11.15 6.97 14.52
CA GLY A 88 -11.72 8.07 15.28
C GLY A 88 -13.22 8.02 15.18
N GLY A 89 -13.94 8.24 16.28
CA GLY A 89 -15.38 8.36 16.34
C GLY A 89 -15.79 8.98 17.67
N ASP A 90 -16.83 9.82 17.67
CA ASP A 90 -17.44 10.43 18.86
C ASP A 90 -16.46 11.11 19.84
N GLY A 91 -15.44 11.84 19.30
CA GLY A 91 -14.43 12.53 20.12
C GLY A 91 -13.38 11.60 20.74
N LEU A 92 -13.47 10.29 20.54
CA LEU A 92 -12.49 9.32 21.00
C LEU A 92 -11.56 8.92 19.85
N GLN A 93 -10.26 8.87 20.14
CA GLN A 93 -9.27 8.28 19.24
C GLN A 93 -8.91 6.89 19.73
N THR A 94 -8.97 5.90 18.85
CA THR A 94 -8.52 4.54 19.18
C THR A 94 -7.42 4.10 18.23
N VAL A 95 -6.29 3.70 18.78
CA VAL A 95 -5.21 3.04 18.05
C VAL A 95 -5.37 1.54 18.22
N VAL A 96 -5.38 0.83 17.11
CA VAL A 96 -5.49 -0.63 17.06
C VAL A 96 -4.18 -1.20 16.59
N HIS A 97 -3.60 -2.07 17.38
CA HIS A 97 -2.43 -2.85 17.02
C HIS A 97 -2.80 -4.32 16.97
N ALA A 98 -2.48 -5.01 15.90
CA ALA A 98 -2.67 -6.45 15.77
C ALA A 98 -1.35 -7.13 15.39
N VAL A 99 -1.07 -8.25 16.01
CA VAL A 99 0.11 -9.06 15.71
C VAL A 99 -0.01 -9.66 14.30
N ARG A 100 -1.22 -10.05 13.91
CA ARG A 100 -1.54 -10.66 12.61
C ARG A 100 -2.93 -10.26 12.15
N ALA A 101 -3.15 -10.30 10.84
CA ALA A 101 -4.46 -10.10 10.22
C ALA A 101 -4.71 -11.17 9.14
N ASN A 102 -5.97 -11.44 8.82
CA ASN A 102 -6.31 -12.23 7.65
C ASN A 102 -6.05 -11.46 6.35
N GLY A 103 -6.18 -12.14 5.19
CA GLY A 103 -5.89 -11.55 3.87
C GLY A 103 -6.68 -10.29 3.52
N ASP A 104 -7.84 -10.08 4.15
CA ASP A 104 -8.73 -8.95 3.91
C ASP A 104 -8.67 -7.90 5.03
N GLY A 105 -7.88 -8.13 6.11
CA GLY A 105 -7.81 -7.24 7.26
C GLY A 105 -9.10 -7.18 8.10
N THR A 106 -10.07 -8.06 7.85
CA THR A 106 -11.36 -8.09 8.55
C THR A 106 -11.35 -8.95 9.80
N VAL A 107 -10.31 -9.77 9.97
CA VAL A 107 -10.07 -10.57 11.18
C VAL A 107 -8.64 -10.32 11.63
N LEU A 108 -8.50 -9.89 12.87
CA LEU A 108 -7.25 -9.56 13.53
C LEU A 108 -6.97 -10.54 14.66
N PHE A 109 -5.70 -10.84 14.90
CA PHE A 109 -5.25 -11.78 15.95
C PHE A 109 -4.21 -11.11 16.84
N GLY A 110 -4.33 -11.35 18.16
CA GLY A 110 -3.48 -10.73 19.16
C GLY A 110 -3.61 -9.22 19.11
N VAL A 111 -4.80 -8.71 19.38
CA VAL A 111 -5.17 -7.31 19.13
C VAL A 111 -5.14 -6.51 20.41
N THR A 112 -4.58 -5.32 20.34
CA THR A 112 -4.61 -4.30 21.39
C THR A 112 -5.32 -3.05 20.86
N PHE A 113 -6.39 -2.64 21.50
CA PHE A 113 -7.05 -1.35 21.30
C PHE A 113 -6.59 -0.41 22.42
N LEU A 114 -6.12 0.77 22.07
CA LEU A 114 -5.76 1.82 23.00
C LEU A 114 -6.60 3.05 22.71
N SER A 115 -7.53 3.37 23.59
CA SER A 115 -8.45 4.48 23.43
C SER A 115 -7.96 5.72 24.21
N PHE A 116 -8.09 6.89 23.59
CA PHE A 116 -7.69 8.18 24.12
C PHE A 116 -8.92 9.08 24.23
N ASP A 117 -8.95 9.96 25.20
CA ASP A 117 -9.96 10.99 25.32
C ASP A 117 -9.69 12.19 24.37
N GLU A 118 -10.56 13.18 24.39
CA GLU A 118 -10.43 14.42 23.58
C GLU A 118 -9.16 15.22 23.90
N ASN A 119 -8.56 15.04 25.07
CA ASN A 119 -7.33 15.69 25.49
C ASN A 119 -6.08 14.88 25.11
N GLY A 120 -6.26 13.72 24.49
CA GLY A 120 -5.17 12.80 24.13
C GLY A 120 -4.63 11.98 25.30
N LEU A 121 -5.34 11.90 26.43
CA LEU A 121 -4.97 11.06 27.54
C LEU A 121 -5.47 9.63 27.33
N PRO A 122 -4.66 8.61 27.65
CA PRO A 122 -5.08 7.21 27.51
C PRO A 122 -6.20 6.92 28.52
N ARG A 123 -7.31 6.39 28.04
CA ARG A 123 -8.51 6.09 28.83
C ARG A 123 -8.63 4.62 29.14
N GLU A 124 -8.46 3.78 28.13
CA GLU A 124 -8.71 2.35 28.23
C GLU A 124 -7.78 1.58 27.30
N ARG A 125 -7.30 0.43 27.78
CA ARG A 125 -6.62 -0.57 26.96
C ARG A 125 -7.44 -1.85 26.93
N VAL A 126 -7.71 -2.35 25.74
CA VAL A 126 -8.42 -3.60 25.51
C VAL A 126 -7.52 -4.54 24.74
N GLU A 127 -7.26 -5.71 25.27
CA GLU A 127 -6.60 -6.79 24.56
C GLU A 127 -7.59 -7.90 24.25
N ALA A 128 -7.49 -8.45 23.03
CA ALA A 128 -8.31 -9.56 22.59
C ALA A 128 -7.47 -10.58 21.81
N GLU A 129 -7.80 -11.84 21.96
CA GLU A 129 -7.17 -12.89 21.16
C GLU A 129 -7.57 -12.77 19.70
N THR A 130 -8.85 -12.48 19.43
CA THR A 130 -9.39 -12.29 18.09
C THR A 130 -10.32 -11.08 18.06
N ALA A 131 -10.23 -10.28 16.99
CA ALA A 131 -11.16 -9.21 16.67
C ALA A 131 -11.68 -9.38 15.24
N ARG A 132 -12.99 -9.43 15.07
CA ARG A 132 -13.68 -9.57 13.78
C ARG A 132 -14.45 -8.30 13.46
N LEU A 133 -14.18 -7.72 12.29
CA LEU A 133 -14.94 -6.57 11.83
C LEU A 133 -16.34 -6.98 11.38
N VAL A 134 -17.32 -6.41 12.03
CA VAL A 134 -18.73 -6.47 11.66
C VAL A 134 -19.23 -5.08 11.31
N PRO A 135 -20.39 -4.92 10.65
CA PRO A 135 -20.92 -3.59 10.34
C PRO A 135 -21.06 -2.73 11.60
N GLY A 136 -20.30 -1.64 11.68
CA GLY A 136 -20.34 -0.66 12.76
C GLY A 136 -19.57 -1.02 14.03
N ALA A 137 -18.88 -2.18 14.11
CA ALA A 137 -18.13 -2.58 15.30
C ALA A 137 -17.02 -3.61 15.02
N TRP A 138 -16.09 -3.73 15.97
CA TRP A 138 -15.25 -4.92 16.14
C TRP A 138 -15.88 -5.84 17.16
N ASP A 139 -16.15 -7.09 16.82
CA ASP A 139 -16.52 -8.16 17.72
C ASP A 139 -15.26 -8.86 18.22
N LEU A 140 -15.08 -8.87 19.54
CA LEU A 140 -13.86 -9.30 20.21
C LEU A 140 -14.11 -10.58 21.00
N GLU A 141 -13.16 -11.52 20.96
CA GLU A 141 -13.18 -12.77 21.73
C GLU A 141 -11.97 -12.88 22.64
N THR A 142 -12.16 -13.44 23.84
CA THR A 142 -11.14 -13.59 24.89
C THR A 142 -10.52 -12.24 25.24
N VAL A 143 -11.31 -11.41 25.89
CA VAL A 143 -11.02 -9.98 26.08
C VAL A 143 -10.57 -9.67 27.48
N LYS A 144 -9.49 -8.88 27.63
CA LYS A 144 -9.09 -8.27 28.88
C LYS A 144 -9.05 -6.75 28.73
N ILE A 145 -9.68 -6.06 29.67
CA ILE A 145 -9.90 -4.60 29.63
C ILE A 145 -9.24 -3.99 30.86
N TRP A 146 -8.41 -2.96 30.65
CA TRP A 146 -7.78 -2.18 31.70
C TRP A 146 -8.22 -0.71 31.61
N PRO A 147 -8.88 -0.17 32.63
CA PRO A 147 -9.09 1.26 32.75
C PRO A 147 -7.77 1.94 33.07
N LEU A 148 -7.35 2.94 32.26
CA LEU A 148 -6.08 3.64 32.41
C LEU A 148 -6.20 4.96 33.18
N ASP A 149 -7.39 5.32 33.62
CA ASP A 149 -7.70 6.48 34.45
C ASP A 149 -7.36 6.27 35.94
N GLN A 150 -6.92 5.06 36.31
CA GLN A 150 -6.61 4.67 37.69
C GLN A 150 -5.10 4.53 37.91
N GLN A 151 -4.64 4.78 39.16
CA GLN A 151 -3.21 4.61 39.51
C GLN A 151 -2.70 3.19 39.32
N ASN A 152 -3.55 2.17 39.47
CA ASN A 152 -3.23 0.79 39.19
C ASN A 152 -4.28 0.16 38.28
N PRO A 153 -4.07 0.14 36.97
CA PRO A 153 -5.01 -0.40 36.00
C PRO A 153 -5.36 -1.89 36.20
N GLU A 154 -4.46 -2.68 36.79
CA GLU A 154 -4.68 -4.13 37.01
C GLU A 154 -5.79 -4.39 38.06
N VAL A 155 -5.96 -3.51 39.03
CA VAL A 155 -7.03 -3.63 40.04
C VAL A 155 -8.42 -3.45 39.41
N GLY A 156 -8.52 -2.60 38.40
CA GLY A 156 -9.75 -2.38 37.64
C GLY A 156 -9.93 -3.31 36.42
N ALA A 157 -8.98 -4.22 36.19
CA ALA A 157 -9.00 -5.08 35.03
C ALA A 157 -10.18 -6.06 35.04
N ARG A 158 -10.81 -6.25 33.90
CA ARG A 158 -11.96 -7.17 33.69
C ARG A 158 -11.66 -8.11 32.53
N THR A 159 -12.01 -9.37 32.71
CA THR A 159 -11.91 -10.37 31.65
C THR A 159 -13.33 -10.75 31.20
N LEU A 160 -13.55 -10.76 29.91
CA LEU A 160 -14.82 -11.08 29.25
C LEU A 160 -14.58 -12.14 28.17
N GLU A 161 -15.50 -13.04 27.99
CA GLU A 161 -15.42 -14.01 26.87
C GLU A 161 -15.61 -13.31 25.53
N ARG A 162 -16.53 -12.33 25.48
CA ARG A 162 -16.85 -11.57 24.27
C ARG A 162 -17.30 -10.16 24.60
N THR A 163 -16.94 -9.21 23.75
CA THR A 163 -17.41 -7.82 23.78
C THR A 163 -17.33 -7.21 22.38
N SER A 164 -17.92 -6.01 22.19
CA SER A 164 -17.81 -5.27 20.95
C SER A 164 -17.31 -3.85 21.19
N ILE A 165 -16.52 -3.33 20.25
CA ILE A 165 -16.04 -1.94 20.23
C ILE A 165 -16.57 -1.29 18.97
N ALA A 166 -17.24 -0.14 19.11
CA ALA A 166 -17.76 0.63 17.97
C ALA A 166 -16.64 1.01 17.01
N SER A 167 -16.92 0.94 15.71
CA SER A 167 -15.96 1.27 14.64
C SER A 167 -16.69 1.82 13.43
N ASP A 168 -16.15 2.85 12.84
CA ASP A 168 -16.58 3.43 11.56
C ASP A 168 -15.86 2.78 10.37
N LEU A 169 -14.92 1.86 10.63
CA LEU A 169 -14.18 1.16 9.59
C LEU A 169 -15.08 0.18 8.82
N THR A 170 -14.86 0.16 7.52
CA THR A 170 -15.50 -0.81 6.62
C THR A 170 -14.44 -1.75 6.04
N ALA A 171 -14.85 -2.95 5.65
CA ALA A 171 -13.97 -3.91 4.98
C ALA A 171 -13.39 -3.35 3.66
N ALA A 172 -14.09 -2.42 3.00
CA ALA A 172 -13.60 -1.72 1.82
C ALA A 172 -12.48 -0.74 2.18
N ALA A 173 -12.69 0.13 3.20
CA ALA A 173 -11.70 1.09 3.65
C ALA A 173 -10.41 0.40 4.14
N ILE A 174 -10.54 -0.73 4.83
CA ILE A 174 -9.40 -1.53 5.24
C ILE A 174 -8.65 -2.08 4.02
N ARG A 175 -9.35 -2.71 3.07
CA ARG A 175 -8.73 -3.23 1.84
C ARG A 175 -8.02 -2.16 1.02
N ASP A 176 -8.61 -0.98 0.90
CA ASP A 176 -8.02 0.15 0.18
C ASP A 176 -6.74 0.64 0.87
N SER A 177 -6.69 0.65 2.20
CA SER A 177 -5.49 1.03 2.96
C SER A 177 -4.36 -0.01 2.88
N PHE A 178 -4.67 -1.27 2.59
CA PHE A 178 -3.69 -2.34 2.36
C PHE A 178 -3.21 -2.45 0.90
N GLY A 179 -3.85 -1.74 -0.03
CA GLY A 179 -3.43 -1.67 -1.43
C GLY A 179 -1.99 -1.14 -1.52
N ARG A 180 -1.06 -2.00 -1.94
CA ARG A 180 0.33 -1.55 -2.18
C ARG A 180 0.33 -0.63 -3.39
N PRO A 181 0.91 0.58 -3.31
CA PRO A 181 0.99 1.51 -4.45
C PRO A 181 1.64 0.88 -5.69
N SER A 182 2.51 -0.12 -5.52
CA SER A 182 3.18 -0.85 -6.59
C SER A 182 2.24 -1.75 -7.43
N ALA A 183 1.04 -2.05 -6.93
CA ALA A 183 0.05 -2.85 -7.66
C ALA A 183 -0.92 -1.99 -8.49
N ILE A 184 -0.82 -0.65 -8.40
CA ILE A 184 -1.70 0.29 -9.09
C ILE A 184 -1.00 0.77 -10.37
N PRO A 185 -1.60 0.60 -11.56
CA PRO A 185 -1.08 1.18 -12.80
C PRO A 185 -0.95 2.71 -12.67
N VAL A 186 0.10 3.29 -13.26
CA VAL A 186 0.46 4.70 -13.11
C VAL A 186 -0.66 5.68 -13.51
N TRP A 187 -1.56 5.28 -14.41
CA TRP A 187 -2.70 6.10 -14.85
C TRP A 187 -3.90 6.10 -13.89
N GLU A 188 -3.94 5.20 -12.90
CA GLU A 188 -4.95 5.17 -11.85
C GLU A 188 -4.53 5.96 -10.59
N LEU A 189 -3.23 6.26 -10.44
CA LEU A 189 -2.69 7.04 -9.33
C LEU A 189 -3.39 8.39 -9.09
N PRO A 190 -3.81 9.17 -10.14
CA PRO A 190 -4.52 10.44 -9.89
C PRO A 190 -5.87 10.31 -9.19
N ARG A 191 -6.44 9.10 -9.10
CA ARG A 191 -7.70 8.86 -8.37
C ARG A 191 -7.50 8.61 -6.87
N TYR A 192 -6.24 8.35 -6.45
CA TYR A 192 -5.89 8.01 -5.07
C TYR A 192 -5.19 9.16 -4.32
N ILE A 193 -4.96 10.29 -4.99
CA ILE A 193 -4.45 11.54 -4.43
C ILE A 193 -5.62 12.51 -4.22
#